data_975a49bda0161910eb5d3e4bb6fdafab
#
_entry.id   975a49bda0161910eb5d3e4bb6fdafab
#
_cell.length_a   1.000
_cell.length_b   1.000
_cell.length_c   1.000
_cell.angle_alpha   90.00
_cell.angle_beta   90.00
_cell.angle_gamma   90.00
#
_symmetry.space_group_name_H-M   'P 1'
#
loop_
_entity.id
_entity.type
_entity.pdbx_description
1 polymer ?
#
loop_
_entity_poly.entity_id
_entity_poly.type
_entity_poly.pdbx_seq_one_letter_code
_entity_poly.pdbx_strand_id
1 'polypeptide(L)'
;MLKTLKKITALSFFILLLNACADSATINQQSEMSYRQAVNKAKEQGAVDTTSLTSKRIHKVFNQMRPYADQENHTGQPFNWQLTVIKSNELNAWAMPGGKMAFYTGLVDKLQLSDDEIATVMGHEMAHALKEHGKKQVNLGQFTNVVAQVAQVALSTRIGLENSGLVVGLAKDWALDKPYSRSAETEADEVGLLLMAKSGYNPEAAPRLWEKMQKASSGSQGVLAALSSTHPSDKDRQQNLLRLMPEAVAIYKAHK
;
A
#
# COMPACT_ATOMS: atom_id res chain seq x y z
N MET A 1 13.82 52.29 7.26
CA MET A 1 12.57 51.60 6.91
C MET A 1 12.77 50.45 5.91
N LEU A 2 13.54 50.57 4.82
CA LEU A 2 13.68 49.53 3.80
C LEU A 2 14.37 48.24 4.30
N LYS A 3 15.34 48.30 5.21
CA LYS A 3 16.05 47.15 5.80
C LYS A 3 15.19 46.34 6.78
N THR A 4 14.24 46.97 7.47
CA THR A 4 13.31 46.31 8.39
C THR A 4 12.22 45.58 7.62
N LEU A 5 11.75 46.15 6.51
CA LEU A 5 10.74 45.52 5.65
C LEU A 5 11.26 44.25 5.00
N LYS A 6 12.55 44.23 4.55
CA LYS A 6 13.19 43.02 3.99
C LYS A 6 13.38 41.88 4.99
N LYS A 7 13.60 42.22 6.28
CA LYS A 7 13.72 41.18 7.34
C LYS A 7 12.36 40.60 7.71
N ILE A 8 11.29 41.38 7.70
CA ILE A 8 9.93 40.90 7.98
C ILE A 8 9.44 40.00 6.85
N THR A 9 9.69 40.37 5.58
CA THR A 9 9.32 39.51 4.43
C THR A 9 10.10 38.18 4.42
N ALA A 10 11.39 38.19 4.75
CA ALA A 10 12.18 36.97 4.83
C ALA A 10 11.73 36.02 5.97
N LEU A 11 11.36 36.59 7.13
CA LEU A 11 10.87 35.85 8.29
C LEU A 11 9.48 35.26 8.01
N SER A 12 8.58 36.03 7.37
CA SER A 12 7.26 35.51 6.97
C SER A 12 7.34 34.42 5.92
N PHE A 13 8.29 34.48 4.99
CA PHE A 13 8.53 33.44 3.99
C PHE A 13 9.11 32.15 4.63
N PHE A 14 9.96 32.30 5.65
CA PHE A 14 10.53 31.15 6.38
C PHE A 14 9.48 30.45 7.26
N ILE A 15 8.54 31.19 7.85
CA ILE A 15 7.41 30.64 8.64
C ILE A 15 6.42 29.89 7.72
N LEU A 16 6.22 30.33 6.47
CA LEU A 16 5.42 29.65 5.48
C LEU A 16 6.03 28.32 5.01
N LEU A 17 7.35 28.19 5.04
CA LEU A 17 8.05 26.94 4.70
C LEU A 17 7.96 25.87 5.80
N LEU A 18 7.72 26.25 7.06
CA LEU A 18 7.57 25.32 8.19
C LEU A 18 6.21 24.59 8.21
N ASN A 19 5.23 25.06 7.43
CA ASN A 19 3.91 24.39 7.28
C ASN A 19 3.80 23.53 6.00
N ALA A 20 4.91 23.26 5.31
CA ALA A 20 4.88 22.54 4.04
C ALA A 20 4.68 21.02 4.16
N CYS A 21 4.79 20.45 5.37
CA CYS A 21 4.56 19.02 5.60
C CYS A 21 3.13 18.80 6.11
N ALA A 22 2.33 18.05 5.36
CA ALA A 22 1.02 17.64 5.82
C ALA A 22 1.16 16.66 6.99
N ASP A 23 0.36 16.86 8.04
CA ASP A 23 0.31 15.94 9.19
C ASP A 23 -0.42 14.63 8.85
N SER A 24 -0.31 13.65 9.75
CA SER A 24 -0.91 12.33 9.55
C SER A 24 -2.44 12.41 9.48
N ALA A 25 -3.08 13.28 10.25
CA ALA A 25 -4.54 13.42 10.25
C ALA A 25 -5.04 13.94 8.90
N THR A 26 -4.43 15.00 8.39
CA THR A 26 -4.75 15.58 7.06
C THR A 26 -4.54 14.57 5.94
N ILE A 27 -3.40 13.87 5.94
CA ILE A 27 -3.09 12.85 4.93
C ILE A 27 -4.09 11.69 5.00
N ASN A 28 -4.41 11.19 6.18
CA ASN A 28 -5.39 10.11 6.36
C ASN A 28 -6.78 10.51 5.87
N GLN A 29 -7.20 11.76 6.12
CA GLN A 29 -8.48 12.27 5.64
C GLN A 29 -8.53 12.38 4.10
N GLN A 30 -7.48 12.88 3.47
CA GLN A 30 -7.37 12.95 2.00
C GLN A 30 -7.36 11.55 1.38
N SER A 31 -6.62 10.62 1.99
CA SER A 31 -6.58 9.21 1.62
C SER A 31 -7.98 8.57 1.66
N GLU A 32 -8.73 8.79 2.75
CA GLU A 32 -10.09 8.32 2.90
C GLU A 32 -11.02 8.82 1.77
N MET A 33 -10.95 10.10 1.42
CA MET A 33 -11.76 10.67 0.35
C MET A 33 -11.43 10.05 -1.00
N SER A 34 -10.15 9.93 -1.34
CA SER A 34 -9.68 9.34 -2.59
C SER A 34 -10.03 7.85 -2.68
N TYR A 35 -9.85 7.12 -1.58
CA TYR A 35 -10.22 5.71 -1.50
C TYR A 35 -11.71 5.50 -1.75
N ARG A 36 -12.59 6.30 -1.12
CA ARG A 36 -14.04 6.23 -1.33
C ARG A 36 -14.43 6.48 -2.78
N GLN A 37 -13.79 7.45 -3.43
CA GLN A 37 -14.03 7.72 -4.86
C GLN A 37 -13.63 6.52 -5.72
N ALA A 38 -12.43 5.93 -5.45
CA ALA A 38 -11.96 4.74 -6.14
C ALA A 38 -12.91 3.55 -5.97
N VAL A 39 -13.34 3.29 -4.73
CA VAL A 39 -14.25 2.17 -4.42
C VAL A 39 -15.62 2.38 -5.05
N ASN A 40 -16.17 3.59 -5.01
CA ASN A 40 -17.46 3.87 -5.64
C ASN A 40 -17.42 3.60 -7.15
N LYS A 41 -16.37 4.04 -7.81
CA LYS A 41 -16.19 3.81 -9.23
C LYS A 41 -15.94 2.34 -9.57
N ALA A 42 -15.16 1.62 -8.73
CA ALA A 42 -15.03 0.19 -8.88
C ALA A 42 -16.37 -0.56 -8.72
N LYS A 43 -17.25 -0.09 -7.82
CA LYS A 43 -18.62 -0.61 -7.67
C LYS A 43 -19.47 -0.36 -8.90
N GLU A 44 -19.45 0.86 -9.45
CA GLU A 44 -20.19 1.22 -10.68
C GLU A 44 -19.77 0.35 -11.87
N GLN A 45 -18.49 -0.08 -11.91
CA GLN A 45 -17.95 -0.97 -12.93
C GLN A 45 -18.18 -2.46 -12.66
N GLY A 46 -18.80 -2.83 -11.53
CA GLY A 46 -18.95 -4.23 -11.12
C GLY A 46 -17.62 -4.93 -10.79
N ALA A 47 -16.56 -4.14 -10.51
CA ALA A 47 -15.21 -4.65 -10.26
C ALA A 47 -14.97 -5.00 -8.78
N VAL A 48 -15.87 -4.66 -7.85
CA VAL A 48 -15.72 -5.05 -6.44
C VAL A 48 -16.21 -6.49 -6.26
N ASP A 49 -15.34 -7.33 -5.73
CA ASP A 49 -15.62 -8.73 -5.42
C ASP A 49 -15.93 -8.93 -3.93
N THR A 50 -17.18 -9.30 -3.62
CA THR A 50 -17.62 -9.58 -2.25
C THR A 50 -18.03 -11.04 -2.05
N THR A 51 -18.03 -11.86 -3.09
CA THR A 51 -18.70 -13.17 -3.06
C THR A 51 -17.81 -14.35 -3.37
N SER A 52 -16.75 -14.17 -4.17
CA SER A 52 -15.89 -15.27 -4.58
C SER A 52 -15.15 -15.91 -3.37
N LEU A 53 -14.71 -17.13 -3.55
CA LEU A 53 -13.87 -17.83 -2.55
C LEU A 53 -12.57 -17.04 -2.29
N THR A 54 -11.97 -16.49 -3.34
CA THR A 54 -10.76 -15.66 -3.26
C THR A 54 -11.00 -14.43 -2.40
N SER A 55 -12.08 -13.70 -2.65
CA SER A 55 -12.46 -12.54 -1.84
C SER A 55 -12.67 -12.91 -0.37
N LYS A 56 -13.35 -14.01 -0.09
CA LYS A 56 -13.57 -14.48 1.30
C LYS A 56 -12.26 -14.81 2.01
N ARG A 57 -11.32 -15.45 1.31
CA ARG A 57 -9.99 -15.76 1.86
C ARG A 57 -9.20 -14.49 2.17
N ILE A 58 -9.17 -13.51 1.25
CA ILE A 58 -8.50 -12.23 1.45
C ILE A 58 -9.09 -11.49 2.66
N HIS A 59 -10.42 -11.42 2.77
CA HIS A 59 -11.09 -10.79 3.93
C HIS A 59 -10.83 -11.53 5.24
N LYS A 60 -10.77 -12.86 5.23
CA LYS A 60 -10.41 -13.67 6.41
C LYS A 60 -9.03 -13.28 6.91
N VAL A 61 -8.04 -13.25 6.02
CA VAL A 61 -6.66 -12.86 6.36
C VAL A 61 -6.63 -11.43 6.91
N PHE A 62 -7.25 -10.48 6.23
CA PHE A 62 -7.33 -9.10 6.68
C PHE A 62 -7.93 -8.97 8.09
N ASN A 63 -9.08 -9.59 8.32
CA ASN A 63 -9.78 -9.50 9.60
C ASN A 63 -8.98 -10.12 10.75
N GLN A 64 -8.21 -11.17 10.47
CA GLN A 64 -7.33 -11.80 11.46
C GLN A 64 -6.10 -10.94 11.77
N MET A 65 -5.53 -10.25 10.77
CA MET A 65 -4.34 -9.43 10.94
C MET A 65 -4.63 -8.04 11.51
N ARG A 66 -5.80 -7.47 11.21
CA ARG A 66 -6.17 -6.09 11.60
C ARG A 66 -5.98 -5.77 13.09
N PRO A 67 -6.43 -6.60 14.07
CA PRO A 67 -6.26 -6.29 15.49
C PRO A 67 -4.79 -6.13 15.90
N TYR A 68 -3.89 -6.91 15.29
CA TYR A 68 -2.45 -6.82 15.53
C TYR A 68 -1.86 -5.57 14.86
N ALA A 69 -2.35 -5.21 13.67
CA ALA A 69 -1.97 -3.96 13.01
C ALA A 69 -2.41 -2.73 13.82
N ASP A 70 -3.59 -2.77 14.45
CA ASP A 70 -4.04 -1.70 15.36
C ASP A 70 -3.10 -1.54 16.57
N GLN A 71 -2.60 -2.64 17.14
CA GLN A 71 -1.64 -2.61 18.24
C GLN A 71 -0.27 -2.05 17.83
N GLU A 72 0.15 -2.30 16.59
CA GLU A 72 1.41 -1.79 16.03
C GLU A 72 1.30 -0.35 15.49
N ASN A 73 0.13 0.27 15.58
CA ASN A 73 -0.06 1.64 15.12
C ASN A 73 0.47 2.66 16.12
N HIS A 74 1.66 3.18 15.87
CA HIS A 74 2.32 4.22 16.68
C HIS A 74 2.34 5.59 15.99
N THR A 75 1.47 5.83 15.00
CA THR A 75 1.43 7.09 14.23
C THR A 75 0.80 8.27 15.00
N GLY A 76 0.19 8.00 16.16
CA GLY A 76 -0.56 9.00 16.93
C GLY A 76 -1.95 9.29 16.36
N GLN A 77 -2.35 8.63 15.28
CA GLN A 77 -3.68 8.74 14.67
C GLN A 77 -4.30 7.33 14.56
N PRO A 78 -5.54 7.13 14.99
CA PRO A 78 -6.21 5.85 14.79
C PRO A 78 -6.43 5.59 13.31
N PHE A 79 -6.23 4.33 12.88
CA PHE A 79 -6.52 3.93 11.52
C PHE A 79 -7.94 3.37 11.39
N ASN A 80 -8.63 3.81 10.37
CA ASN A 80 -9.89 3.20 9.95
C ASN A 80 -9.59 2.20 8.84
N TRP A 81 -9.12 1.01 9.21
CA TRP A 81 -8.77 -0.06 8.29
C TRP A 81 -9.95 -0.46 7.41
N GLN A 82 -9.76 -0.38 6.11
CA GLN A 82 -10.74 -0.79 5.11
C GLN A 82 -10.05 -1.56 4.00
N LEU A 83 -10.66 -2.65 3.57
CA LEU A 83 -10.19 -3.47 2.47
C LEU A 83 -11.27 -3.58 1.40
N THR A 84 -10.88 -3.34 0.15
CA THR A 84 -11.69 -3.63 -1.03
C THR A 84 -10.98 -4.69 -1.87
N VAL A 85 -11.68 -5.78 -2.17
CA VAL A 85 -11.18 -6.78 -3.11
C VAL A 85 -11.64 -6.42 -4.52
N ILE A 86 -10.69 -6.30 -5.44
CA ILE A 86 -10.92 -5.91 -6.83
C ILE A 86 -10.86 -7.15 -7.72
N LYS A 87 -11.93 -7.41 -8.46
CA LYS A 87 -11.98 -8.44 -9.49
C LYS A 87 -11.18 -7.97 -10.70
N SER A 88 -9.97 -8.46 -10.83
CA SER A 88 -9.04 -8.08 -11.90
C SER A 88 -8.05 -9.19 -12.15
N ASN A 89 -7.51 -9.22 -13.37
CA ASN A 89 -6.40 -10.09 -13.74
C ASN A 89 -5.01 -9.54 -13.35
N GLU A 90 -4.96 -8.35 -12.80
CA GLU A 90 -3.71 -7.72 -12.38
C GLU A 90 -3.14 -8.42 -11.14
N LEU A 91 -1.82 -8.49 -11.08
CA LEU A 91 -1.08 -8.95 -9.91
C LEU A 91 -0.74 -7.73 -9.06
N ASN A 92 -1.66 -7.32 -8.20
CA ASN A 92 -1.49 -6.10 -7.42
C ASN A 92 -2.17 -6.18 -6.05
N ALA A 93 -1.61 -5.44 -5.10
CA ALA A 93 -2.19 -5.04 -3.84
C ALA A 93 -1.57 -3.68 -3.47
N TRP A 94 -2.25 -2.88 -2.66
CA TRP A 94 -1.71 -1.61 -2.19
C TRP A 94 -2.40 -1.15 -0.90
N ALA A 95 -1.68 -0.33 -0.14
CA ALA A 95 -2.22 0.40 1.00
C ALA A 95 -1.94 1.90 0.88
N MET A 96 -2.94 2.68 1.24
CA MET A 96 -2.88 4.14 1.38
C MET A 96 -2.80 4.52 2.86
N PRO A 97 -2.37 5.75 3.19
CA PRO A 97 -2.36 6.25 4.56
C PRO A 97 -3.71 6.07 5.27
N GLY A 98 -3.67 5.85 6.58
CA GLY A 98 -4.87 5.63 7.38
C GLY A 98 -5.50 4.23 7.22
N GLY A 99 -4.78 3.28 6.59
CA GLY A 99 -5.19 1.87 6.51
C GLY A 99 -6.24 1.59 5.44
N LYS A 100 -6.23 2.32 4.31
CA LYS A 100 -7.10 2.05 3.16
C LYS A 100 -6.39 1.11 2.19
N MET A 101 -6.99 -0.04 1.89
CA MET A 101 -6.32 -1.12 1.16
C MET A 101 -7.16 -1.65 0.01
N ALA A 102 -6.49 -2.05 -1.05
CA ALA A 102 -7.08 -2.88 -2.09
C ALA A 102 -6.23 -4.11 -2.35
N PHE A 103 -6.90 -5.20 -2.69
CA PHE A 103 -6.27 -6.47 -3.04
C PHE A 103 -6.93 -7.03 -4.29
N TYR A 104 -6.14 -7.43 -5.27
CA TYR A 104 -6.63 -7.86 -6.56
C TYR A 104 -6.75 -9.38 -6.61
N THR A 105 -7.89 -9.90 -7.10
CA THR A 105 -8.10 -11.35 -7.19
C THR A 105 -7.04 -12.04 -8.05
N GLY A 106 -6.59 -11.37 -9.11
CA GLY A 106 -5.56 -11.91 -10.00
C GLY A 106 -4.25 -12.27 -9.31
N LEU A 107 -3.87 -11.52 -8.27
CA LEU A 107 -2.66 -11.82 -7.49
C LEU A 107 -2.77 -13.19 -6.80
N VAL A 108 -3.93 -13.48 -6.19
CA VAL A 108 -4.18 -14.75 -5.51
C VAL A 108 -4.40 -15.89 -6.50
N ASP A 109 -5.23 -15.67 -7.50
CA ASP A 109 -5.67 -16.73 -8.41
C ASP A 109 -4.56 -17.17 -9.37
N LYS A 110 -3.83 -16.22 -9.98
CA LYS A 110 -2.76 -16.56 -10.93
C LYS A 110 -1.52 -17.14 -10.28
N LEU A 111 -1.15 -16.63 -9.09
CA LEU A 111 -0.01 -17.16 -8.34
C LEU A 111 -0.40 -18.32 -7.42
N GLN A 112 -1.69 -18.68 -7.37
CA GLN A 112 -2.22 -19.75 -6.50
C GLN A 112 -1.73 -19.57 -5.05
N LEU A 113 -1.96 -18.37 -4.49
CA LEU A 113 -1.48 -18.04 -3.16
C LEU A 113 -2.22 -18.82 -2.07
N SER A 114 -1.47 -19.37 -1.12
CA SER A 114 -2.00 -19.86 0.17
C SER A 114 -2.45 -18.70 1.06
N ASP A 115 -3.18 -18.98 2.15
CA ASP A 115 -3.56 -17.95 3.12
C ASP A 115 -2.33 -17.31 3.79
N ASP A 116 -1.26 -18.08 4.04
CA ASP A 116 0.01 -17.55 4.56
C ASP A 116 0.72 -16.62 3.56
N GLU A 117 0.66 -16.94 2.26
CA GLU A 117 1.22 -16.06 1.22
C GLU A 117 0.37 -14.80 1.03
N ILE A 118 -0.96 -14.89 1.15
CA ILE A 118 -1.84 -13.71 1.20
C ILE A 118 -1.49 -12.85 2.41
N ALA A 119 -1.24 -13.47 3.58
CA ALA A 119 -0.84 -12.76 4.79
C ALA A 119 0.53 -12.08 4.66
N THR A 120 1.46 -12.67 3.89
CA THR A 120 2.74 -12.03 3.58
C THR A 120 2.53 -10.70 2.82
N VAL A 121 1.74 -10.71 1.74
CA VAL A 121 1.42 -9.48 0.99
C VAL A 121 0.65 -8.51 1.88
N MET A 122 -0.38 -8.99 2.58
CA MET A 122 -1.21 -8.17 3.47
C MET A 122 -0.38 -7.47 4.53
N GLY A 123 0.55 -8.19 5.17
CA GLY A 123 1.45 -7.65 6.19
C GLY A 123 2.38 -6.58 5.64
N HIS A 124 2.94 -6.81 4.45
CA HIS A 124 3.79 -5.84 3.75
C HIS A 124 3.01 -4.53 3.46
N GLU A 125 1.80 -4.62 2.93
CA GLU A 125 0.96 -3.46 2.66
C GLU A 125 0.52 -2.74 3.94
N MET A 126 0.12 -3.48 4.98
CA MET A 126 -0.19 -2.91 6.29
C MET A 126 1.02 -2.17 6.88
N ALA A 127 2.23 -2.72 6.72
CA ALA A 127 3.46 -2.09 7.19
C ALA A 127 3.75 -0.76 6.49
N HIS A 128 3.49 -0.64 5.19
CA HIS A 128 3.59 0.64 4.48
C HIS A 128 2.69 1.72 5.10
N ALA A 129 1.46 1.36 5.48
CA ALA A 129 0.56 2.28 6.16
C ALA A 129 1.04 2.63 7.58
N LEU A 130 1.41 1.62 8.39
CA LEU A 130 1.90 1.77 9.76
C LEU A 130 3.18 2.62 9.88
N LYS A 131 4.07 2.51 8.90
CA LYS A 131 5.32 3.27 8.80
C LYS A 131 5.17 4.59 8.07
N GLU A 132 3.94 4.93 7.68
CA GLU A 132 3.60 6.17 6.98
C GLU A 132 4.46 6.42 5.72
N HIS A 133 4.81 5.34 4.96
CA HIS A 133 5.65 5.47 3.77
C HIS A 133 4.99 6.37 2.72
N GLY A 134 3.68 6.25 2.51
CA GLY A 134 2.93 7.13 1.61
C GLY A 134 2.98 8.59 2.04
N LYS A 135 2.85 8.90 3.35
CA LYS A 135 2.99 10.26 3.87
C LYS A 135 4.40 10.81 3.65
N LYS A 136 5.44 9.99 3.88
CA LYS A 136 6.82 10.38 3.62
C LYS A 136 7.04 10.74 2.14
N GLN A 137 6.46 9.97 1.22
CA GLN A 137 6.51 10.28 -0.23
C GLN A 137 5.80 11.61 -0.56
N VAL A 138 4.64 11.84 0.01
CA VAL A 138 3.87 13.08 -0.15
C VAL A 138 4.68 14.28 0.33
N ASN A 139 5.25 14.21 1.52
CA ASN A 139 6.02 15.30 2.12
C ASN A 139 7.33 15.59 1.40
N LEU A 140 7.88 14.63 0.61
CA LEU A 140 9.05 14.85 -0.23
C LEU A 140 8.75 15.61 -1.54
N GLY A 141 7.61 16.28 -1.65
CA GLY A 141 7.29 17.20 -2.76
C GLY A 141 6.66 16.54 -3.99
N GLN A 142 6.22 15.29 -3.87
CA GLN A 142 5.52 14.61 -4.99
C GLN A 142 4.02 14.94 -5.04
N PHE A 143 3.51 15.64 -4.02
CA PHE A 143 2.08 15.92 -3.85
C PHE A 143 1.52 17.00 -4.76
N THR A 144 2.32 17.95 -5.22
CA THR A 144 1.84 19.09 -6.01
C THR A 144 1.23 18.72 -7.36
N ASN A 145 1.58 17.55 -7.90
CA ASN A 145 1.01 17.06 -9.16
C ASN A 145 -0.30 16.28 -8.97
N VAL A 146 -0.54 15.71 -7.80
CA VAL A 146 -1.69 14.83 -7.53
C VAL A 146 -2.98 15.61 -7.45
N VAL A 147 -3.00 16.75 -6.74
CA VAL A 147 -4.20 17.59 -6.61
C VAL A 147 -4.63 18.18 -7.97
N ALA A 148 -3.67 18.54 -8.81
CA ALA A 148 -3.94 19.05 -10.15
C ALA A 148 -4.52 17.97 -11.10
N GLN A 149 -4.03 16.73 -10.98
CA GLN A 149 -4.48 15.59 -11.82
C GLN A 149 -5.86 15.08 -11.41
N VAL A 150 -6.17 15.03 -10.11
CA VAL A 150 -7.52 14.65 -9.63
C VAL A 150 -8.58 15.62 -10.17
N ALA A 151 -8.29 16.92 -10.21
CA ALA A 151 -9.17 17.90 -10.84
C ALA A 151 -9.31 17.71 -12.37
N GLN A 152 -8.24 17.28 -13.03
CA GLN A 152 -8.20 17.06 -14.47
C GLN A 152 -8.90 15.77 -14.91
N VAL A 153 -8.80 14.69 -14.12
CA VAL A 153 -9.50 13.42 -14.36
C VAL A 153 -11.01 13.57 -14.16
N ALA A 154 -11.46 14.42 -13.24
CA ALA A 154 -12.88 14.76 -13.08
C ALA A 154 -13.48 15.48 -14.31
N LEU A 155 -12.63 16.13 -15.13
CA LEU A 155 -13.04 16.86 -16.34
C LEU A 155 -12.95 16.03 -17.64
N SER A 156 -12.21 14.91 -17.67
CA SER A 156 -11.93 14.15 -18.90
C SER A 156 -12.84 12.93 -19.15
N THR A 157 -14.06 12.88 -18.59
CA THR A 157 -15.00 11.76 -18.67
C THR A 157 -15.62 11.55 -20.06
N ARG A 158 -14.83 11.45 -21.13
CA ARG A 158 -15.36 11.17 -22.48
C ARG A 158 -14.62 10.12 -23.30
N ILE A 159 -13.91 9.18 -22.66
CA ILE A 159 -13.25 8.09 -23.40
C ILE A 159 -13.63 6.76 -22.75
N GLY A 160 -14.14 5.84 -23.57
CA GLY A 160 -14.49 4.48 -23.16
C GLY A 160 -13.24 3.75 -22.64
N LEU A 161 -13.26 3.37 -21.38
CA LEU A 161 -12.15 2.75 -20.69
C LEU A 161 -12.46 1.29 -20.42
N GLU A 162 -11.60 0.42 -20.87
CA GLU A 162 -11.54 -0.96 -20.41
C GLU A 162 -11.42 -1.00 -18.88
N ASN A 163 -12.09 -1.96 -18.25
CA ASN A 163 -12.45 -2.01 -16.83
C ASN A 163 -11.30 -1.96 -15.79
N SER A 164 -10.03 -1.98 -16.19
CA SER A 164 -8.87 -1.93 -15.28
C SER A 164 -8.29 -0.52 -15.08
N GLY A 165 -8.46 0.36 -16.04
CA GLY A 165 -7.71 1.62 -16.11
C GLY A 165 -8.01 2.65 -15.02
N LEU A 166 -9.11 2.51 -14.27
CA LEU A 166 -9.53 3.58 -13.36
C LEU A 166 -9.14 3.40 -11.91
N VAL A 167 -9.24 2.19 -11.40
CA VAL A 167 -8.68 1.89 -10.06
C VAL A 167 -7.17 2.05 -10.10
N VAL A 168 -6.55 1.69 -11.24
CA VAL A 168 -5.16 1.99 -11.55
C VAL A 168 -4.89 3.50 -11.61
N GLY A 169 -5.78 4.33 -12.17
CA GLY A 169 -5.63 5.77 -12.22
C GLY A 169 -5.54 6.42 -10.85
N LEU A 170 -6.42 6.05 -9.92
CA LEU A 170 -6.42 6.60 -8.55
C LEU A 170 -5.27 6.08 -7.70
N ALA A 171 -4.84 4.83 -7.92
CA ALA A 171 -3.61 4.31 -7.33
C ALA A 171 -2.39 5.13 -7.79
N LYS A 172 -2.32 5.54 -9.07
CA LYS A 172 -1.29 6.42 -9.62
C LYS A 172 -1.24 7.78 -8.93
N ASP A 173 -2.41 8.38 -8.67
CA ASP A 173 -2.52 9.70 -8.05
C ASP A 173 -1.91 9.75 -6.64
N TRP A 174 -1.92 8.63 -5.92
CA TRP A 174 -1.28 8.50 -4.60
C TRP A 174 0.17 7.98 -4.68
N ALA A 175 0.79 8.06 -5.85
CA ALA A 175 2.11 7.51 -6.10
C ALA A 175 2.24 6.01 -5.75
N LEU A 176 1.11 5.29 -5.74
CA LEU A 176 1.07 3.85 -5.51
C LEU A 176 1.65 3.05 -6.70
N ASP A 177 1.92 3.71 -7.81
CA ASP A 177 2.66 3.19 -8.97
C ASP A 177 4.15 3.59 -8.97
N LYS A 178 4.60 4.38 -7.98
CA LYS A 178 6.00 4.73 -7.82
C LYS A 178 6.65 3.83 -6.78
N PRO A 179 7.85 3.31 -7.08
CA PRO A 179 8.54 2.47 -6.13
C PRO A 179 8.86 3.25 -4.84
N TYR A 180 8.64 2.61 -3.73
CA TYR A 180 9.18 3.08 -2.46
C TYR A 180 10.71 2.98 -2.46
N SER A 181 11.36 3.72 -1.56
CA SER A 181 12.80 3.58 -1.38
C SER A 181 13.14 2.15 -0.91
N ARG A 182 14.35 1.66 -1.23
CA ARG A 182 14.80 0.34 -0.76
C ARG A 182 14.69 0.18 0.76
N SER A 183 15.01 1.25 1.51
CA SER A 183 14.89 1.23 2.97
C SER A 183 13.43 1.10 3.44
N ALA A 184 12.49 1.74 2.75
CA ALA A 184 11.06 1.62 3.06
C ALA A 184 10.53 0.21 2.74
N GLU A 185 10.99 -0.39 1.64
CA GLU A 185 10.65 -1.76 1.28
C GLU A 185 11.19 -2.77 2.30
N THR A 186 12.46 -2.60 2.74
CA THR A 186 13.07 -3.43 3.78
C THR A 186 12.31 -3.29 5.11
N GLU A 187 11.98 -2.07 5.51
CA GLU A 187 11.17 -1.82 6.72
C GLU A 187 9.77 -2.45 6.61
N ALA A 188 9.14 -2.39 5.43
CA ALA A 188 7.84 -3.02 5.20
C ALA A 188 7.92 -4.55 5.26
N ASP A 189 8.96 -5.16 4.72
CA ASP A 189 9.21 -6.61 4.82
C ASP A 189 9.40 -7.05 6.28
N GLU A 190 10.22 -6.32 7.06
CA GLU A 190 10.49 -6.65 8.46
C GLU A 190 9.22 -6.58 9.32
N VAL A 191 8.54 -5.44 9.25
CA VAL A 191 7.32 -5.22 10.03
C VAL A 191 6.20 -6.15 9.58
N GLY A 192 6.03 -6.33 8.27
CA GLY A 192 5.01 -7.22 7.69
C GLY A 192 5.22 -8.69 8.06
N LEU A 193 6.49 -9.16 8.05
CA LEU A 193 6.84 -10.53 8.45
C LEU A 193 6.49 -10.81 9.92
N LEU A 194 6.83 -9.88 10.82
CA LEU A 194 6.51 -10.02 12.24
C LEU A 194 5.02 -9.88 12.50
N LEU A 195 4.33 -9.00 11.78
CA LEU A 195 2.87 -8.81 11.89
C LEU A 195 2.11 -10.07 11.48
N MET A 196 2.46 -10.70 10.34
CA MET A 196 1.83 -11.94 9.93
C MET A 196 2.07 -13.07 10.93
N ALA A 197 3.29 -13.17 11.48
CA ALA A 197 3.64 -14.18 12.48
C ALA A 197 2.82 -14.00 13.77
N LYS A 198 2.71 -12.76 14.30
CA LYS A 198 1.85 -12.43 15.45
C LYS A 198 0.39 -12.77 15.19
N SER A 199 -0.06 -12.63 13.94
CA SER A 199 -1.42 -12.95 13.53
C SER A 199 -1.68 -14.45 13.32
N GLY A 200 -0.71 -15.33 13.60
CA GLY A 200 -0.82 -16.77 13.48
C GLY A 200 -0.66 -17.33 12.07
N TYR A 201 -0.06 -16.56 11.15
CA TYR A 201 0.31 -17.02 9.82
C TYR A 201 1.78 -17.45 9.77
N ASN A 202 2.08 -18.52 9.03
CA ASN A 202 3.42 -19.09 8.94
C ASN A 202 4.36 -18.17 8.13
N PRO A 203 5.38 -17.52 8.76
CA PRO A 203 6.28 -16.60 8.08
C PRO A 203 7.17 -17.27 7.02
N GLU A 204 7.36 -18.59 7.07
CA GLU A 204 8.12 -19.34 6.05
C GLU A 204 7.45 -19.30 4.66
N ALA A 205 6.22 -18.76 4.56
CA ALA A 205 5.57 -18.51 3.29
C ALA A 205 6.20 -17.33 2.51
N ALA A 206 6.82 -16.36 3.19
CA ALA A 206 7.37 -15.17 2.56
C ALA A 206 8.43 -15.46 1.48
N PRO A 207 9.46 -16.28 1.70
CA PRO A 207 10.40 -16.65 0.65
C PRO A 207 9.73 -17.34 -0.55
N ARG A 208 8.75 -18.22 -0.31
CA ARG A 208 8.02 -18.92 -1.37
C ARG A 208 7.21 -17.98 -2.25
N LEU A 209 6.61 -16.96 -1.66
CA LEU A 209 5.91 -15.91 -2.41
C LEU A 209 6.86 -15.20 -3.37
N TRP A 210 8.05 -14.81 -2.91
CA TRP A 210 9.05 -14.16 -3.76
C TRP A 210 9.49 -15.03 -4.94
N GLU A 211 9.67 -16.35 -4.71
CA GLU A 211 9.97 -17.29 -5.79
C GLU A 211 8.84 -17.35 -6.84
N LYS A 212 7.57 -17.39 -6.39
CA LYS A 212 6.41 -17.37 -7.29
C LYS A 212 6.37 -16.09 -8.11
N MET A 213 6.58 -14.95 -7.46
CA MET A 213 6.62 -13.65 -8.12
C MET A 213 7.77 -13.56 -9.15
N GLN A 214 8.95 -14.04 -8.81
CA GLN A 214 10.10 -14.05 -9.72
C GLN A 214 9.86 -14.94 -10.93
N LYS A 215 9.31 -16.14 -10.75
CA LYS A 215 8.96 -17.06 -11.85
C LYS A 215 7.89 -16.45 -12.76
N ALA A 216 6.90 -15.79 -12.21
CA ALA A 216 5.87 -15.14 -12.99
C ALA A 216 6.42 -13.90 -13.76
N SER A 217 7.46 -13.21 -13.25
CA SER A 217 8.14 -12.10 -13.94
C SER A 217 8.91 -12.54 -15.17
N SER A 218 9.50 -13.73 -15.15
CA SER A 218 10.31 -14.26 -16.25
C SER A 218 9.48 -14.85 -17.40
N GLY A 219 8.18 -15.12 -17.17
CA GLY A 219 7.33 -15.86 -18.13
C GLY A 219 6.36 -15.04 -18.97
N SER A 220 6.05 -13.78 -18.64
CA SER A 220 5.09 -12.97 -19.40
C SER A 220 5.41 -11.47 -19.29
N GLN A 221 5.78 -10.89 -20.42
CA GLN A 221 5.91 -9.43 -20.54
C GLN A 221 4.55 -8.77 -20.23
N GLY A 222 4.47 -8.05 -19.12
CA GLY A 222 3.35 -7.14 -18.82
C GLY A 222 2.46 -7.45 -17.61
N VAL A 223 2.34 -8.69 -17.17
CA VAL A 223 1.35 -9.05 -16.13
C VAL A 223 1.86 -8.78 -14.70
N LEU A 224 3.16 -8.81 -14.49
CA LEU A 224 3.82 -8.49 -13.20
C LEU A 224 4.31 -7.04 -13.09
N ALA A 225 4.13 -6.26 -14.15
CA ALA A 225 4.65 -4.90 -14.18
C ALA A 225 4.12 -4.05 -13.00
N ALA A 226 2.90 -4.27 -12.53
CA ALA A 226 2.32 -3.47 -11.46
C ALA A 226 3.02 -3.69 -10.10
N LEU A 227 2.99 -4.90 -9.55
CA LEU A 227 3.53 -5.14 -8.20
C LEU A 227 5.06 -5.04 -8.16
N SER A 228 5.78 -5.55 -9.17
CA SER A 228 7.24 -5.45 -9.22
C SER A 228 7.76 -4.05 -9.54
N SER A 229 6.94 -3.20 -10.19
CA SER A 229 7.31 -1.80 -10.43
C SER A 229 7.17 -0.94 -9.18
N THR A 230 6.21 -1.25 -8.32
CA THR A 230 5.96 -0.52 -7.06
C THR A 230 6.80 -1.06 -5.90
N HIS A 231 7.07 -2.37 -5.90
CA HIS A 231 7.82 -3.07 -4.86
C HIS A 231 8.97 -3.88 -5.47
N PRO A 232 10.05 -3.22 -5.92
CA PRO A 232 11.17 -3.92 -6.54
C PRO A 232 11.82 -4.88 -5.56
N SER A 233 11.92 -6.15 -5.96
CA SER A 233 12.65 -7.15 -5.21
C SER A 233 14.14 -7.06 -5.50
N ASP A 234 14.96 -7.23 -4.49
CA ASP A 234 16.39 -7.41 -4.62
C ASP A 234 16.91 -8.53 -3.69
N LYS A 235 18.17 -8.91 -3.88
CA LYS A 235 18.79 -9.96 -3.06
C LYS A 235 18.93 -9.57 -1.59
N ASP A 236 19.10 -8.29 -1.32
CA ASP A 236 19.31 -7.78 0.04
C ASP A 236 18.01 -7.93 0.85
N ARG A 237 16.85 -7.66 0.25
CA ARG A 237 15.53 -7.88 0.87
C ARG A 237 15.31 -9.36 1.20
N GLN A 238 15.65 -10.27 0.27
CA GLN A 238 15.53 -11.71 0.51
C GLN A 238 16.45 -12.19 1.65
N GLN A 239 17.69 -11.71 1.68
CA GLN A 239 18.64 -12.03 2.76
C GLN A 239 18.16 -11.50 4.11
N ASN A 240 17.58 -10.29 4.14
CA ASN A 240 17.04 -9.70 5.35
C ASN A 240 15.84 -10.49 5.89
N LEU A 241 14.93 -10.95 5.06
CA LEU A 241 13.84 -11.84 5.45
C LEU A 241 14.37 -13.15 6.06
N LEU A 242 15.40 -13.76 5.45
CA LEU A 242 16.00 -14.98 5.97
C LEU A 242 16.67 -14.74 7.34
N ARG A 243 17.31 -13.59 7.55
CA ARG A 243 17.90 -13.20 8.83
C ARG A 243 16.87 -13.10 9.95
N LEU A 244 15.68 -12.59 9.64
CA LEU A 244 14.58 -12.42 10.62
C LEU A 244 13.75 -13.68 10.83
N MET A 245 13.89 -14.68 9.96
CA MET A 245 13.04 -15.87 9.98
C MET A 245 13.04 -16.61 11.32
N PRO A 246 14.18 -16.82 12.04
CA PRO A 246 14.15 -17.49 13.34
C PRO A 246 13.25 -16.76 14.37
N GLU A 247 13.31 -15.41 14.40
CA GLU A 247 12.46 -14.59 15.28
C GLU A 247 10.98 -14.71 14.89
N ALA A 248 10.68 -14.54 13.61
CA ALA A 248 9.31 -14.62 13.11
C ALA A 248 8.68 -16.01 13.37
N VAL A 249 9.44 -17.09 13.19
CA VAL A 249 8.97 -18.45 13.49
C VAL A 249 8.75 -18.65 15.00
N ALA A 250 9.58 -18.08 15.85
CA ALA A 250 9.38 -18.14 17.31
C ALA A 250 8.07 -17.42 17.71
N ILE A 251 7.83 -16.23 17.17
CA ILE A 251 6.58 -15.47 17.38
C ILE A 251 5.38 -16.29 16.88
N TYR A 252 5.43 -16.80 15.66
CA TYR A 252 4.36 -17.63 15.10
C TYR A 252 4.00 -18.82 16.00
N LYS A 253 5.02 -19.54 16.51
CA LYS A 253 4.79 -20.68 17.41
C LYS A 253 4.15 -20.29 18.74
N ALA A 254 4.41 -19.08 19.22
CA ALA A 254 3.82 -18.55 20.45
C ALA A 254 2.34 -18.10 20.27
N HIS A 255 1.90 -17.87 19.03
CA HIS A 255 0.55 -17.39 18.70
C HIS A 255 -0.32 -18.45 17.97
N LYS A 256 0.19 -19.66 17.80
CA LYS A 256 -0.53 -20.81 17.23
C LYS A 256 -1.24 -21.58 18.35
#